data_fded303988814961595fac8e03e8f37b
#
_entry.id   fded303988814961595fac8e03e8f37b
#
_cell.length_a   1.000
_cell.length_b   1.000
_cell.length_c   1.000
_cell.angle_alpha   90.00
_cell.angle_beta   90.00
_cell.angle_gamma   90.00
#
_symmetry.space_group_name_H-M   'P 1'
#
loop_
_entity.id
_entity.type
_entity.pdbx_description
1 polymer ?
#
loop_
_entity_poly.entity_id
_entity_poly.type
_entity_poly.pdbx_seq_one_letter_code
_entity_poly.pdbx_strand_id
1 'polypeptide(L)'
;MITPGGSSGGAAAATASGIGAIGHGTDIAGSIRYPAYACGIHGLRPSFGRVPNVNFSALDRHIGGQIMSVSGPLARSMEDLALGLQAMAQKRVTDPWWTPVPLWLSPESKRVALISHIPGLNLDTDVISALYKAGKLLEKEGWVVEETEGPEFVEAAKL
;
A
#
# COMPACT_ATOMS: atom_id res chain seq x y z
N MET A 1 -9.57 13.48 19.86
CA MET A 1 -8.99 12.13 20.03
C MET A 1 -8.32 11.76 18.72
N ILE A 2 -7.04 11.41 18.73
CA ILE A 2 -6.31 10.98 17.53
C ILE A 2 -6.40 9.47 17.45
N THR A 3 -6.78 8.93 16.28
CA THR A 3 -6.88 7.49 16.04
C THR A 3 -5.71 7.02 15.17
N PRO A 4 -5.17 5.82 15.38
CA PRO A 4 -4.15 5.23 14.50
C PRO A 4 -4.73 4.76 13.16
N GLY A 5 -6.01 5.01 12.90
CA GLY A 5 -6.70 4.44 11.75
C GLY A 5 -7.05 2.95 11.94
N GLY A 6 -7.57 2.31 10.88
CA GLY A 6 -8.01 0.92 10.92
C GLY A 6 -8.05 0.24 9.53
N SER A 7 -8.14 -1.09 9.52
CA SER A 7 -8.26 -2.01 10.66
C SER A 7 -6.90 -2.43 11.26
N SER A 8 -5.76 -2.28 10.57
CA SER A 8 -4.42 -2.63 11.07
C SER A 8 -3.82 -1.56 12.01
N GLY A 9 -4.65 -0.76 12.70
CA GLY A 9 -4.23 0.36 13.54
C GLY A 9 -3.33 -0.05 14.70
N GLY A 10 -3.60 -1.20 15.34
CA GLY A 10 -2.75 -1.73 16.41
C GLY A 10 -1.35 -2.08 15.94
N ALA A 11 -1.23 -2.72 14.77
CA ALA A 11 0.08 -3.04 14.15
C ALA A 11 0.84 -1.76 13.79
N ALA A 12 0.16 -0.77 13.20
CA ALA A 12 0.77 0.50 12.84
C ALA A 12 1.24 1.28 14.08
N ALA A 13 0.42 1.36 15.13
CA ALA A 13 0.78 2.04 16.37
C ALA A 13 1.97 1.36 17.07
N ALA A 14 1.99 0.03 17.14
CA ALA A 14 3.09 -0.73 17.72
C ALA A 14 4.39 -0.51 16.95
N THR A 15 4.33 -0.54 15.61
CA THR A 15 5.49 -0.27 14.75
C THR A 15 5.99 1.16 14.92
N ALA A 16 5.08 2.15 14.90
CA ALA A 16 5.43 3.56 15.08
C ALA A 16 6.10 3.82 16.45
N SER A 17 5.60 3.15 17.50
CA SER A 17 6.13 3.27 18.86
C SER A 17 7.42 2.50 19.11
N GLY A 18 7.94 1.76 18.13
CA GLY A 18 9.17 0.98 18.29
C GLY A 18 9.01 -0.35 19.04
N ILE A 19 7.79 -0.81 19.31
CA ILE A 19 7.54 -2.11 19.93
C ILE A 19 7.99 -3.26 19.00
N GLY A 20 7.84 -3.08 17.70
CA GLY A 20 8.37 -3.98 16.68
C GLY A 20 9.01 -3.20 15.53
N ALA A 21 9.98 -3.81 14.84
CA ALA A 21 10.59 -3.22 13.66
C ALA A 21 9.63 -3.26 12.46
N ILE A 22 8.96 -4.40 12.29
CA ILE A 22 8.06 -4.68 11.17
C ILE A 22 6.71 -5.15 11.72
N GLY A 23 5.64 -4.54 11.26
CA GLY A 23 4.26 -4.94 11.54
C GLY A 23 3.66 -5.69 10.36
N HIS A 24 2.72 -6.59 10.64
CA HIS A 24 1.88 -7.26 9.66
C HIS A 24 0.49 -6.62 9.66
N GLY A 25 -0.02 -6.31 8.48
CA GLY A 25 -1.38 -5.82 8.29
C GLY A 25 -2.11 -6.56 7.17
N THR A 26 -3.41 -6.33 7.09
CA THR A 26 -4.26 -6.76 5.96
C THR A 26 -4.98 -5.55 5.39
N ASP A 27 -5.23 -5.55 4.08
CA ASP A 27 -5.83 -4.42 3.38
C ASP A 27 -6.83 -4.90 2.33
N ILE A 28 -8.10 -4.55 2.51
CA ILE A 28 -9.15 -4.67 1.50
C ILE A 28 -9.40 -3.30 0.87
N ALA A 29 -9.63 -2.29 1.73
CA ALA A 29 -10.03 -0.95 1.35
C ALA A 29 -9.21 0.13 2.08
N GLY A 30 -7.91 -0.08 2.27
CA GLY A 30 -7.02 0.87 2.92
C GLY A 30 -6.50 0.47 4.29
N SER A 31 -6.79 -0.75 4.76
CA SER A 31 -6.52 -1.14 6.16
C SER A 31 -5.04 -1.33 6.53
N ILE A 32 -4.09 -1.27 5.58
CA ILE A 32 -2.65 -1.07 5.80
C ILE A 32 -2.30 0.39 5.58
N ARG A 33 -2.71 0.94 4.43
CA ARG A 33 -2.29 2.26 3.94
C ARG A 33 -2.79 3.39 4.83
N TYR A 34 -4.06 3.31 5.25
CA TYR A 34 -4.64 4.33 6.13
C TYR A 34 -3.99 4.37 7.52
N PRO A 35 -3.79 3.26 8.24
CA PRO A 35 -3.03 3.27 9.48
C PRO A 35 -1.56 3.70 9.32
N ALA A 36 -0.89 3.34 8.22
CA ALA A 36 0.45 3.83 7.95
C ALA A 36 0.49 5.35 7.84
N TYR A 37 -0.43 5.93 7.08
CA TYR A 37 -0.61 7.37 6.95
C TYR A 37 -0.88 8.04 8.32
N ALA A 38 -1.84 7.50 9.09
CA ALA A 38 -2.22 8.07 10.37
C ALA A 38 -1.11 8.01 11.44
N CYS A 39 -0.23 7.01 11.36
CA CYS A 39 0.89 6.82 12.31
C CYS A 39 2.22 7.39 11.80
N GLY A 40 2.28 7.95 10.59
CA GLY A 40 3.51 8.50 10.00
C GLY A 40 4.59 7.47 9.73
N ILE A 41 4.20 6.26 9.32
CA ILE A 41 5.10 5.16 8.94
C ILE A 41 4.83 4.70 7.50
N HIS A 42 5.64 3.80 6.99
CA HIS A 42 5.44 3.19 5.68
C HIS A 42 4.52 1.96 5.78
N GLY A 43 3.63 1.81 4.80
CA GLY A 43 2.77 0.64 4.66
C GLY A 43 2.62 0.27 3.20
N LEU A 44 2.75 -1.01 2.88
CA LEU A 44 2.64 -1.50 1.51
C LEU A 44 1.46 -2.46 1.37
N ARG A 45 0.54 -2.11 0.48
CA ARG A 45 -0.47 -3.02 -0.03
C ARG A 45 0.05 -3.67 -1.32
N PRO A 46 0.55 -4.91 -1.28
CA PRO A 46 1.02 -5.58 -2.49
C PRO A 46 -0.15 -5.96 -3.40
N SER A 47 0.16 -6.34 -4.64
CA SER A 47 -0.82 -6.94 -5.54
C SER A 47 -1.31 -8.27 -4.99
N PHE A 48 -2.54 -8.63 -5.34
CA PHE A 48 -3.10 -9.94 -4.98
C PHE A 48 -2.21 -11.08 -5.50
N GLY A 49 -2.03 -12.10 -4.67
CA GLY A 49 -1.16 -13.24 -4.97
C GLY A 49 0.33 -13.03 -4.71
N ARG A 50 0.78 -11.81 -4.36
CA ARG A 50 2.20 -11.56 -4.02
C ARG A 50 2.59 -12.09 -2.66
N VAL A 51 1.74 -11.89 -1.68
CA VAL A 51 1.88 -12.42 -0.33
C VAL A 51 0.83 -13.49 -0.15
N PRO A 52 1.21 -14.73 0.18
CA PRO A 52 0.26 -15.80 0.42
C PRO A 52 -0.72 -15.41 1.53
N ASN A 53 -1.97 -15.67 1.31
CA ASN A 53 -3.04 -15.36 2.26
C ASN A 53 -3.89 -16.60 2.50
N VAL A 54 -3.50 -17.42 3.46
CA VAL A 54 -4.27 -18.59 3.88
C VAL A 54 -4.95 -18.30 5.19
N ASN A 55 -6.27 -18.29 5.19
CA ASN A 55 -7.07 -18.11 6.37
C ASN A 55 -7.86 -19.37 6.69
N PHE A 56 -7.44 -20.08 7.73
CA PHE A 56 -8.10 -21.29 8.21
C PHE A 56 -9.25 -21.01 9.21
N SER A 57 -9.45 -19.77 9.60
CA SER A 57 -10.42 -19.42 10.65
C SER A 57 -11.82 -19.12 10.14
N ALA A 58 -12.01 -18.94 8.83
CA ALA A 58 -13.30 -18.66 8.21
C ALA A 58 -13.58 -19.67 7.12
N LEU A 59 -14.66 -20.44 7.28
CA LEU A 59 -15.10 -21.44 6.30
C LEU A 59 -15.66 -20.78 5.03
N ASP A 60 -16.31 -19.62 5.17
CA ASP A 60 -16.97 -18.94 4.05
C ASP A 60 -16.56 -17.46 3.99
N ARG A 61 -15.78 -17.12 2.98
CA ARG A 61 -15.58 -15.73 2.54
C ARG A 61 -16.26 -15.53 1.19
N HIS A 62 -17.06 -14.47 1.06
CA HIS A 62 -17.57 -14.07 -0.25
C HIS A 62 -16.40 -13.69 -1.17
N ILE A 63 -16.59 -13.86 -2.47
CA ILE A 63 -15.53 -13.71 -3.48
C ILE A 63 -14.79 -12.36 -3.40
N GLY A 64 -15.49 -11.27 -3.15
CA GLY A 64 -14.86 -9.96 -3.00
C GLY A 64 -13.88 -9.90 -1.82
N GLY A 65 -14.23 -10.52 -0.67
CA GLY A 65 -13.33 -10.65 0.46
C GLY A 65 -12.10 -11.50 0.16
N GLN A 66 -12.24 -12.49 -0.71
CA GLN A 66 -11.13 -13.37 -1.10
C GLN A 66 -10.14 -12.67 -2.03
N ILE A 67 -10.61 -12.02 -3.09
CA ILE A 67 -9.74 -11.43 -4.13
C ILE A 67 -9.26 -10.01 -3.80
N MET A 68 -9.94 -9.30 -2.92
CA MET A 68 -9.56 -7.93 -2.55
C MET A 68 -8.67 -7.84 -1.31
N SER A 69 -8.72 -8.85 -0.43
CA SER A 69 -7.92 -8.88 0.78
C SER A 69 -6.49 -9.29 0.48
N VAL A 70 -5.54 -8.46 0.88
CA VAL A 70 -4.11 -8.77 0.79
C VAL A 70 -3.43 -8.52 2.13
N SER A 71 -2.39 -9.30 2.40
CA SER A 71 -1.47 -9.06 3.53
C SER A 71 -0.28 -8.23 3.07
N GLY A 72 0.26 -7.41 3.96
CA GLY A 72 1.45 -6.61 3.66
C GLY A 72 2.13 -6.05 4.90
N PRO A 73 3.37 -5.56 4.74
CA PRO A 73 4.18 -5.05 5.83
C PRO A 73 3.87 -3.58 6.16
N LEU A 74 4.16 -3.24 7.42
CA LEU A 74 4.24 -1.90 7.98
C LEU A 74 5.64 -1.74 8.58
N ALA A 75 6.33 -0.61 8.34
CA ALA A 75 7.67 -0.37 8.88
C ALA A 75 7.98 1.12 9.00
N ARG A 76 8.99 1.48 9.81
CA ARG A 76 9.46 2.86 9.95
C ARG A 76 10.45 3.27 8.87
N SER A 77 11.10 2.32 8.20
CA SER A 77 12.02 2.57 7.09
C SER A 77 11.59 1.82 5.83
N MET A 78 12.02 2.28 4.66
CA MET A 78 11.77 1.59 3.39
C MET A 78 12.55 0.28 3.29
N GLU A 79 13.74 0.21 3.91
CA GLU A 79 14.57 -0.99 3.98
C GLU A 79 13.86 -2.11 4.75
N ASP A 80 13.31 -1.78 5.93
CA ASP A 80 12.55 -2.74 6.73
C ASP A 80 11.26 -3.15 6.03
N LEU A 81 10.59 -2.21 5.34
CA LEU A 81 9.39 -2.49 4.55
C LEU A 81 9.68 -3.49 3.43
N ALA A 82 10.78 -3.29 2.71
CA ALA A 82 11.24 -4.17 1.65
C ALA A 82 11.59 -5.55 2.18
N LEU A 83 12.32 -5.62 3.30
CA LEU A 83 12.67 -6.87 3.96
C LEU A 83 11.43 -7.62 4.44
N GLY A 84 10.47 -6.89 5.02
CA GLY A 84 9.18 -7.44 5.44
C GLY A 84 8.41 -8.04 4.26
N LEU A 85 8.34 -7.34 3.13
CA LEU A 85 7.71 -7.85 1.93
C LEU A 85 8.42 -9.11 1.41
N GLN A 86 9.74 -9.12 1.38
CA GLN A 86 10.53 -10.26 0.94
C GLN A 86 10.28 -11.50 1.80
N ALA A 87 10.21 -11.33 3.10
CA ALA A 87 9.90 -12.41 4.03
C ALA A 87 8.46 -12.93 3.86
N MET A 88 7.50 -12.02 3.71
CA MET A 88 6.08 -12.38 3.58
C MET A 88 5.73 -13.00 2.21
N ALA A 89 6.45 -12.66 1.16
CA ALA A 89 6.18 -13.10 -0.21
C ALA A 89 6.72 -14.52 -0.52
N GLN A 90 7.21 -15.24 0.48
CA GLN A 90 7.71 -16.61 0.31
C GLN A 90 6.59 -17.56 -0.09
N LYS A 91 6.92 -18.53 -0.96
CA LYS A 91 5.98 -19.53 -1.45
C LYS A 91 5.27 -20.28 -0.32
N ARG A 92 3.95 -20.40 -0.44
CA ARG A 92 3.11 -21.30 0.37
C ARG A 92 2.33 -22.24 -0.53
N VAL A 93 2.59 -23.53 -0.39
CA VAL A 93 1.92 -24.57 -1.21
C VAL A 93 0.41 -24.64 -0.97
N THR A 94 -0.05 -24.11 0.14
CA THR A 94 -1.46 -24.07 0.54
C THR A 94 -2.24 -22.90 -0.04
N ASP A 95 -1.56 -21.94 -0.70
CA ASP A 95 -2.21 -20.82 -1.37
C ASP A 95 -2.14 -21.01 -2.89
N PRO A 96 -3.27 -21.33 -3.55
CA PRO A 96 -3.31 -21.51 -4.99
C PRO A 96 -3.15 -20.21 -5.80
N TRP A 97 -3.30 -19.06 -5.15
CA TRP A 97 -3.21 -17.75 -5.78
C TRP A 97 -1.81 -17.14 -5.76
N TRP A 98 -0.87 -17.77 -5.01
CA TRP A 98 0.49 -17.27 -4.96
C TRP A 98 1.15 -17.23 -6.33
N THR A 99 1.72 -16.08 -6.68
CA THR A 99 2.33 -15.82 -7.99
C THR A 99 3.84 -15.63 -7.87
N PRO A 100 4.66 -16.46 -8.56
CA PRO A 100 6.11 -16.41 -8.50
C PRO A 100 6.67 -15.28 -9.38
N VAL A 101 6.45 -14.03 -9.00
CA VAL A 101 6.98 -12.86 -9.73
C VAL A 101 8.14 -12.26 -8.93
N PRO A 102 9.25 -11.85 -9.55
CA PRO A 102 10.33 -11.16 -8.86
C PRO A 102 9.82 -9.94 -8.08
N LEU A 103 10.34 -9.72 -6.87
CA LEU A 103 9.96 -8.57 -6.04
C LEU A 103 10.56 -7.27 -6.58
N TRP A 104 11.74 -7.36 -7.15
CA TRP A 104 12.51 -6.23 -7.64
C TRP A 104 12.74 -6.38 -9.14
N LEU A 105 12.26 -5.43 -9.88
CA LEU A 105 12.46 -5.30 -11.33
C LEU A 105 12.99 -3.91 -11.60
N SER A 106 13.95 -3.80 -12.51
CA SER A 106 14.32 -2.51 -13.06
C SER A 106 13.18 -2.03 -13.96
N PRO A 107 12.70 -0.79 -13.83
CA PRO A 107 11.67 -0.27 -14.69
C PRO A 107 12.19 -0.18 -16.14
N GLU A 108 11.39 -0.62 -17.11
CA GLU A 108 11.69 -0.50 -18.53
C GLU A 108 11.73 0.98 -18.97
N SER A 109 10.92 1.81 -18.33
CA SER A 109 10.95 3.26 -18.50
C SER A 109 10.78 3.95 -17.16
N LYS A 110 11.52 5.05 -16.95
CA LYS A 110 11.41 5.90 -15.77
C LYS A 110 10.39 7.01 -16.03
N ARG A 111 9.12 6.65 -16.17
CA ARG A 111 8.01 7.61 -16.34
C ARG A 111 6.98 7.47 -15.23
N VAL A 112 6.48 8.61 -14.74
CA VAL A 112 5.50 8.69 -13.67
C VAL A 112 4.40 9.69 -14.05
N ALA A 113 3.16 9.29 -13.87
CA ALA A 113 2.00 10.19 -13.91
C ALA A 113 1.79 10.81 -12.52
N LEU A 114 1.79 12.14 -12.44
CA LEU A 114 1.43 12.89 -11.25
C LEU A 114 -0.02 13.33 -11.37
N ILE A 115 -0.86 12.93 -10.42
CA ILE A 115 -2.26 13.33 -10.35
C ILE A 115 -2.44 14.18 -9.10
N SER A 116 -2.47 15.50 -9.28
CA SER A 116 -2.62 16.48 -8.21
C SER A 116 -4.05 16.98 -8.03
N HIS A 117 -4.91 16.68 -9.00
CA HIS A 117 -6.32 17.10 -9.00
C HIS A 117 -7.23 15.92 -9.33
N ILE A 118 -8.29 15.76 -8.56
CA ILE A 118 -9.36 14.80 -8.83
C ILE A 118 -10.68 15.58 -8.86
N PRO A 119 -11.39 15.59 -9.99
CA PRO A 119 -12.67 16.31 -10.11
C PRO A 119 -13.66 15.88 -9.02
N GLY A 120 -14.26 16.86 -8.35
CA GLY A 120 -15.24 16.62 -7.29
C GLY A 120 -14.67 16.28 -5.92
N LEU A 121 -13.34 16.23 -5.75
CA LEU A 121 -12.68 16.06 -4.46
C LEU A 121 -11.85 17.29 -4.11
N ASN A 122 -12.06 17.82 -2.91
CA ASN A 122 -11.20 18.86 -2.34
C ASN A 122 -10.03 18.19 -1.61
N LEU A 123 -8.83 18.28 -2.17
CA LEU A 123 -7.60 17.81 -1.54
C LEU A 123 -7.04 18.89 -0.63
N ASP A 124 -6.53 18.48 0.53
CA ASP A 124 -5.78 19.37 1.42
C ASP A 124 -4.50 19.88 0.73
N THR A 125 -4.15 21.14 0.97
CA THR A 125 -2.95 21.78 0.40
C THR A 125 -1.68 21.06 0.78
N ASP A 126 -1.60 20.48 1.98
CA ASP A 126 -0.44 19.71 2.42
C ASP A 126 -0.27 18.42 1.61
N VAL A 127 -1.37 17.77 1.23
CA VAL A 127 -1.35 16.59 0.36
C VAL A 127 -0.84 16.96 -1.03
N ILE A 128 -1.36 18.03 -1.62
CA ILE A 128 -0.93 18.53 -2.93
C ILE A 128 0.57 18.88 -2.90
N SER A 129 0.99 19.59 -1.86
CA SER A 129 2.40 19.98 -1.66
C SER A 129 3.32 18.75 -1.55
N ALA A 130 2.88 17.70 -0.84
CA ALA A 130 3.61 16.44 -0.72
C ALA A 130 3.74 15.71 -2.05
N LEU A 131 2.69 15.70 -2.89
CA LEU A 131 2.70 15.10 -4.22
C LEU A 131 3.73 15.79 -5.13
N TYR A 132 3.72 17.13 -5.20
CA TYR A 132 4.70 17.86 -5.99
C TYR A 132 6.14 17.69 -5.47
N LYS A 133 6.32 17.61 -4.14
CA LYS A 133 7.62 17.30 -3.56
C LYS A 133 8.12 15.93 -3.96
N ALA A 134 7.24 14.92 -3.97
CA ALA A 134 7.57 13.57 -4.42
C ALA A 134 7.95 13.57 -5.92
N GLY A 135 7.19 14.27 -6.76
CA GLY A 135 7.50 14.45 -8.18
C GLY A 135 8.91 15.03 -8.40
N LYS A 136 9.25 16.11 -7.71
CA LYS A 136 10.58 16.74 -7.79
C LYS A 136 11.72 15.81 -7.32
N LEU A 137 11.47 14.95 -6.34
CA LEU A 137 12.46 13.97 -5.92
C LEU A 137 12.68 12.90 -6.98
N LEU A 138 11.60 12.44 -7.62
CA LEU A 138 11.69 11.49 -8.73
C LEU A 138 12.42 12.07 -9.95
N GLU A 139 12.17 13.33 -10.30
CA GLU A 139 12.90 14.02 -11.38
C GLU A 139 14.41 14.06 -11.10
N LYS A 140 14.82 14.33 -9.86
CA LYS A 140 16.24 14.29 -9.46
C LYS A 140 16.87 12.90 -9.63
N GLU A 141 16.07 11.84 -9.50
CA GLU A 141 16.49 10.44 -9.72
C GLU A 141 16.38 10.02 -11.20
N GLY A 142 16.13 10.96 -12.10
CA GLY A 142 16.08 10.74 -13.55
C GLY A 142 14.76 10.16 -14.04
N TRP A 143 13.67 10.36 -13.31
CA TRP A 143 12.33 10.02 -13.79
C TRP A 143 11.73 11.17 -14.58
N VAL A 144 10.95 10.87 -15.61
CA VAL A 144 10.08 11.82 -16.31
C VAL A 144 8.76 11.85 -15.56
N VAL A 145 8.45 13.00 -14.95
CA VAL A 145 7.20 13.20 -14.20
C VAL A 145 6.27 14.05 -15.07
N GLU A 146 5.12 13.49 -15.41
CA GLU A 146 4.11 14.17 -16.24
C GLU A 146 2.86 14.39 -15.40
N GLU A 147 2.44 15.64 -15.23
CA GLU A 147 1.16 15.94 -14.61
C GLU A 147 0.04 15.59 -15.58
N THR A 148 -0.93 14.83 -15.12
CA THR A 148 -2.04 14.34 -15.92
C THR A 148 -3.33 14.32 -15.12
N GLU A 149 -4.44 14.34 -15.83
CA GLU A 149 -5.74 14.05 -15.22
C GLU A 149 -5.82 12.55 -14.88
N GLY A 150 -6.30 12.25 -13.69
CA GLY A 150 -6.52 10.88 -13.26
C GLY A 150 -7.69 10.23 -14.02
N PRO A 151 -7.84 8.91 -13.92
CA PRO A 151 -9.06 8.23 -14.37
C PRO A 151 -10.27 8.79 -13.60
N GLU A 152 -11.47 8.57 -14.13
CA GLU A 152 -12.73 9.06 -13.54
C GLU A 152 -13.08 8.33 -12.24
N PHE A 153 -12.30 8.58 -11.19
CA PHE A 153 -12.45 7.94 -9.88
C PHE A 153 -13.83 8.16 -9.26
N VAL A 154 -14.44 9.33 -9.52
CA VAL A 154 -15.77 9.67 -8.97
C VAL A 154 -16.85 8.80 -9.59
N GLU A 155 -16.74 8.45 -10.86
CA GLU A 155 -17.68 7.54 -11.52
C GLU A 155 -17.50 6.10 -11.03
N ALA A 156 -16.27 5.64 -10.91
CA ALA A 156 -15.96 4.33 -10.35
C ALA A 156 -16.45 4.16 -8.90
N ALA A 157 -16.50 5.25 -8.13
CA ALA A 157 -16.99 5.21 -6.74
C ALA A 157 -18.53 5.15 -6.63
N LYS A 158 -19.27 5.29 -7.73
CA LYS A 158 -20.74 5.19 -7.76
C LYS A 158 -21.24 3.76 -8.01
N LEU A 159 -20.35 2.84 -8.40
CA LEU A 159 -20.63 1.43 -8.64
C LEU A 159 -20.60 0.63 -7.33
#